data_ad84d3c6e8acc1ae16325d9ffb4e5e7d
#
_entry.id   ad84d3c6e8acc1ae16325d9ffb4e5e7d
#
_cell.length_a   1.000
_cell.length_b   1.000
_cell.length_c   1.000
_cell.angle_alpha   90.00
_cell.angle_beta   90.00
_cell.angle_gamma   90.00
#
_symmetry.space_group_name_H-M   'P 1'
#
loop_
_entity.id
_entity.type
_entity.pdbx_description
1 polymer ?
#
loop_
_entity_poly.entity_id
_entity_poly.type
_entity_poly.pdbx_seq_one_letter_code
_entity_poly.pdbx_strand_id
1 'polypeptide(L)'
;MKANVLDQMYYGQSPANFGQISHYDAARGECYRDFGDCIGISSRTLLQGLFGIVPQALYGQCLLRPGFPKEWDSVHVKTPYIEYRFVRKGNKERYEITQHFRQPLCIVLRQNLGQGRYRDVTGTTATYQVIEVERADYLEDAVSPAYIPETKNTDTAEPVAGMKYRPQRIERYFNASVKDIFQQEYRSPRPPYTTLQIPLQGIGEWCHPHYRPDINDSVFRSMIHHGQFVVAGVPFRTPVTGRNIIYTSLWDNYPDSVTIPLQGRGESLWLLMAGSTNHMQYGIDNALVTVSYADGTADTLYLRPPYNWCPIEQDYYVDGQAFRTAEPRPYRVAFGTGTVSRQLGEELAIKGVYGREIPGGAAQMLRMPLQRNKKVRSLTLRTLSNDVVIGLMGVTLAR
;
A
#
# COMPACT_ATOMS: atom_id res chain seq x y z
N MET A 1 -13.61 6.43 -0.28
CA MET A 1 -14.87 6.73 0.45
C MET A 1 -15.87 5.58 0.38
N LYS A 2 -16.33 5.13 -0.80
CA LYS A 2 -17.33 4.04 -0.91
C LYS A 2 -16.89 2.76 -0.18
N ALA A 3 -15.68 2.30 -0.36
CA ALA A 3 -15.15 1.11 0.32
C ALA A 3 -15.21 1.28 1.85
N ASN A 4 -14.65 2.38 2.39
CA ASN A 4 -14.65 2.63 3.84
C ASN A 4 -16.06 2.72 4.43
N VAL A 5 -17.01 3.33 3.70
CA VAL A 5 -18.40 3.41 4.18
C VAL A 5 -19.07 2.05 4.18
N LEU A 6 -18.88 1.26 3.12
CA LEU A 6 -19.46 -0.08 3.04
C LEU A 6 -18.85 -1.02 4.08
N ASP A 7 -17.55 -0.96 4.30
CA ASP A 7 -16.88 -1.76 5.33
C ASP A 7 -17.36 -1.40 6.73
N GLN A 8 -17.51 -0.11 7.02
CA GLN A 8 -18.06 0.34 8.31
C GLN A 8 -19.52 -0.07 8.51
N MET A 9 -20.33 -0.05 7.45
CA MET A 9 -21.75 -0.39 7.56
C MET A 9 -22.01 -1.89 7.64
N TYR A 10 -21.24 -2.70 6.92
CA TYR A 10 -21.52 -4.13 6.77
C TYR A 10 -20.60 -5.05 7.56
N TYR A 11 -19.37 -4.61 7.84
CA TYR A 11 -18.36 -5.43 8.50
C TYR A 11 -17.95 -4.92 9.89
N GLY A 12 -18.40 -3.74 10.29
CA GLY A 12 -18.11 -3.18 11.59
C GLY A 12 -18.72 -4.05 12.71
N GLN A 13 -17.87 -4.56 13.60
CA GLN A 13 -18.26 -5.39 14.74
C GLN A 13 -18.49 -4.58 16.02
N SER A 14 -18.42 -3.28 15.95
CA SER A 14 -18.71 -2.39 17.07
C SER A 14 -20.22 -2.36 17.37
N PRO A 15 -20.66 -2.16 18.61
CA PRO A 15 -22.06 -1.96 18.94
C PRO A 15 -22.75 -0.82 18.19
N ALA A 16 -21.98 0.14 17.70
CA ALA A 16 -22.45 1.25 16.87
C ALA A 16 -22.31 0.98 15.36
N ASN A 17 -21.86 -0.19 14.94
CA ASN A 17 -21.51 -0.55 13.57
C ASN A 17 -20.48 0.40 12.92
N PHE A 18 -19.69 1.08 13.71
CA PHE A 18 -18.65 1.99 13.28
C PHE A 18 -17.27 1.43 13.61
N GLY A 19 -17.08 0.15 13.34
CA GLY A 19 -15.74 -0.42 13.30
C GLY A 19 -14.99 0.25 12.19
N GLN A 20 -13.94 0.96 12.53
CA GLN A 20 -13.11 1.57 11.55
C GLN A 20 -12.16 0.55 10.98
N ILE A 21 -12.25 0.37 9.68
CA ILE A 21 -11.31 -0.43 8.93
C ILE A 21 -10.40 0.53 8.17
N SER A 22 -9.15 0.60 8.58
CA SER A 22 -8.09 1.18 7.75
C SER A 22 -7.76 0.21 6.61
N HIS A 23 -7.03 0.64 5.61
CA HIS A 23 -6.49 -0.26 4.58
C HIS A 23 -5.74 -1.45 5.16
N TYR A 24 -5.14 -1.23 6.25
CA TYR A 24 -4.38 -2.13 7.05
C TYR A 24 -5.26 -3.22 7.66
N ASP A 25 -6.33 -2.81 8.32
CA ASP A 25 -7.28 -3.73 8.93
C ASP A 25 -7.99 -4.58 7.87
N ALA A 26 -8.29 -4.00 6.72
CA ALA A 26 -8.88 -4.70 5.60
C ALA A 26 -7.98 -5.81 5.06
N ALA A 27 -6.66 -5.58 4.99
CA ALA A 27 -5.72 -6.59 4.52
C ALA A 27 -5.55 -7.75 5.52
N ARG A 28 -5.80 -7.51 6.83
CA ARG A 28 -5.58 -8.48 7.89
C ARG A 28 -6.84 -9.02 8.55
N GLY A 29 -7.99 -8.51 8.21
CA GLY A 29 -9.24 -8.90 8.86
C GLY A 29 -9.39 -8.37 10.30
N GLU A 30 -8.71 -7.30 10.61
CA GLU A 30 -8.68 -6.68 11.94
C GLU A 30 -9.54 -5.43 11.97
N CYS A 31 -10.20 -5.19 13.06
CA CYS A 31 -11.06 -4.03 13.23
C CYS A 31 -10.85 -3.41 14.61
N TYR A 32 -10.40 -2.16 14.60
CA TYR A 32 -10.31 -1.36 15.80
C TYR A 32 -11.67 -0.78 16.16
N ARG A 33 -12.30 -1.38 17.17
CA ARG A 33 -13.63 -0.99 17.59
C ARG A 33 -13.70 0.38 18.25
N ASP A 34 -12.64 0.81 18.87
CA ASP A 34 -12.65 1.95 19.79
C ASP A 34 -11.79 3.13 19.32
N PHE A 35 -11.35 3.12 18.08
CA PHE A 35 -10.54 4.21 17.52
C PHE A 35 -11.46 5.30 16.95
N GLY A 36 -11.87 6.24 17.82
CA GLY A 36 -12.88 7.24 17.49
C GLY A 36 -12.50 8.26 16.41
N ASP A 37 -11.20 8.46 16.17
CA ASP A 37 -10.72 9.50 15.25
C ASP A 37 -11.25 9.32 13.83
N CYS A 38 -11.27 8.13 13.33
CA CYS A 38 -11.66 7.91 11.96
C CYS A 38 -13.17 7.81 11.78
N ILE A 39 -13.92 7.45 12.81
CA ILE A 39 -15.40 7.55 12.81
C ILE A 39 -15.76 9.02 12.62
N GLY A 40 -15.14 9.90 13.39
CA GLY A 40 -15.33 11.34 13.28
C GLY A 40 -14.92 11.87 11.91
N ILE A 41 -13.77 11.44 11.38
CA ILE A 41 -13.26 11.86 10.06
C ILE A 41 -14.15 11.34 8.92
N SER A 42 -14.63 10.11 8.98
CA SER A 42 -15.52 9.56 7.94
C SER A 42 -16.85 10.30 7.90
N SER A 43 -17.46 10.54 9.05
CA SER A 43 -18.68 11.33 9.16
C SER A 43 -18.46 12.77 8.69
N ARG A 44 -17.36 13.38 9.07
CA ARG A 44 -16.96 14.70 8.63
C ARG A 44 -16.74 14.75 7.12
N THR A 45 -16.10 13.76 6.54
CA THR A 45 -15.86 13.68 5.10
C THR A 45 -17.17 13.59 4.31
N LEU A 46 -18.15 12.83 4.81
CA LEU A 46 -19.49 12.80 4.21
C LEU A 46 -20.18 14.16 4.32
N LEU A 47 -20.27 14.71 5.53
CA LEU A 47 -21.02 15.95 5.77
C LEU A 47 -20.35 17.14 5.10
N GLN A 48 -19.04 17.33 5.27
CA GLN A 48 -18.33 18.51 4.76
C GLN A 48 -17.80 18.33 3.34
N GLY A 49 -17.47 17.10 2.93
CA GLY A 49 -16.94 16.81 1.61
C GLY A 49 -18.04 16.55 0.57
N LEU A 50 -18.84 15.49 0.77
CA LEU A 50 -19.85 15.11 -0.20
C LEU A 50 -21.10 16.00 -0.14
N PHE A 51 -21.68 16.17 1.06
CA PHE A 51 -22.88 17.00 1.25
C PHE A 51 -22.56 18.48 1.41
N GLY A 52 -21.31 18.82 1.67
CA GLY A 52 -20.83 20.20 1.66
C GLY A 52 -21.30 21.06 2.82
N ILE A 53 -21.80 20.50 3.92
CA ILE A 53 -22.33 21.24 5.06
C ILE A 53 -21.17 21.69 5.95
N VAL A 54 -20.86 22.98 5.97
CA VAL A 54 -19.76 23.56 6.75
C VAL A 54 -20.28 24.74 7.58
N PRO A 55 -20.80 24.51 8.79
CA PRO A 55 -21.21 25.58 9.68
C PRO A 55 -20.00 26.43 10.12
N GLN A 56 -20.11 27.74 9.96
CA GLN A 56 -19.13 28.71 10.37
C GLN A 56 -19.80 29.67 11.37
N ALA A 57 -20.27 29.13 12.48
CA ALA A 57 -21.12 29.79 13.44
C ALA A 57 -20.50 31.09 14.01
N LEU A 58 -19.18 31.14 14.20
CA LEU A 58 -18.48 32.34 14.66
C LEU A 58 -18.59 33.50 13.67
N TYR A 59 -18.84 33.21 12.40
CA TYR A 59 -19.05 34.23 11.35
C TYR A 59 -20.52 34.38 10.98
N GLY A 60 -21.44 33.75 11.72
CA GLY A 60 -22.87 33.84 11.49
C GLY A 60 -23.34 33.24 10.17
N GLN A 61 -22.55 32.29 9.59
CA GLN A 61 -22.88 31.70 8.31
C GLN A 61 -22.75 30.15 8.30
N CYS A 62 -23.50 29.55 7.40
CA CYS A 62 -23.33 28.13 7.04
C CYS A 62 -23.00 28.03 5.55
N LEU A 63 -21.80 27.57 5.23
CA LEU A 63 -21.39 27.33 3.85
C LEU A 63 -21.93 25.97 3.39
N LEU A 64 -22.67 25.96 2.28
CA LEU A 64 -23.06 24.78 1.53
C LEU A 64 -22.21 24.69 0.28
N ARG A 65 -21.33 23.69 0.19
CA ARG A 65 -20.47 23.43 -0.98
C ARG A 65 -20.55 21.98 -1.42
N PRO A 66 -21.68 21.55 -1.98
CA PRO A 66 -21.90 20.16 -2.35
C PRO A 66 -20.85 19.65 -3.35
N GLY A 67 -20.37 18.43 -3.13
CA GLY A 67 -19.46 17.72 -4.01
C GLY A 67 -20.15 16.52 -4.68
N PHE A 68 -21.37 16.71 -5.20
CA PHE A 68 -22.13 15.62 -5.77
C PHE A 68 -21.54 15.14 -7.10
N PRO A 69 -21.52 13.81 -7.33
CA PRO A 69 -21.22 13.26 -8.64
C PRO A 69 -22.10 13.86 -9.74
N LYS A 70 -21.56 13.97 -10.95
CA LYS A 70 -22.28 14.53 -12.11
C LYS A 70 -23.56 13.74 -12.47
N GLU A 71 -23.58 12.48 -12.10
CA GLU A 71 -24.68 11.52 -12.37
C GLU A 71 -25.84 11.62 -11.37
N TRP A 72 -25.65 12.39 -10.29
CA TRP A 72 -26.70 12.55 -9.27
C TRP A 72 -27.59 13.73 -9.60
N ASP A 73 -28.84 13.43 -9.93
CA ASP A 73 -29.85 14.43 -10.24
C ASP A 73 -30.63 14.91 -9.01
N SER A 74 -30.56 14.18 -7.92
CA SER A 74 -31.22 14.57 -6.67
C SER A 74 -30.50 14.03 -5.45
N VAL A 75 -30.55 14.79 -4.36
CA VAL A 75 -30.03 14.41 -3.05
C VAL A 75 -30.94 14.94 -1.96
N HIS A 76 -31.16 14.14 -0.93
CA HIS A 76 -31.83 14.59 0.30
C HIS A 76 -30.91 14.30 1.49
N VAL A 77 -30.60 15.32 2.23
CA VAL A 77 -29.75 15.27 3.43
C VAL A 77 -30.55 15.77 4.61
N LYS A 78 -30.55 15.02 5.69
CA LYS A 78 -31.18 15.42 6.95
C LYS A 78 -30.20 15.20 8.11
N THR A 79 -29.92 16.27 8.81
CA THR A 79 -29.16 16.29 10.06
C THR A 79 -29.97 16.96 11.15
N PRO A 80 -29.56 16.90 12.44
CA PRO A 80 -30.26 17.63 13.49
C PRO A 80 -30.34 19.15 13.28
N TYR A 81 -29.40 19.72 12.51
CA TYR A 81 -29.25 21.18 12.40
C TYR A 81 -29.64 21.74 11.03
N ILE A 82 -29.60 20.92 9.98
CA ILE A 82 -29.94 21.33 8.62
C ILE A 82 -30.49 20.18 7.83
N GLU A 83 -31.55 20.44 7.10
CA GLU A 83 -32.10 19.54 6.08
C GLU A 83 -32.09 20.27 4.75
N TYR A 84 -31.63 19.64 3.68
CA TYR A 84 -31.77 20.19 2.36
C TYR A 84 -32.04 19.14 1.30
N ARG A 85 -32.79 19.56 0.27
CA ARG A 85 -33.05 18.79 -0.93
C ARG A 85 -32.38 19.49 -2.11
N PHE A 86 -31.61 18.75 -2.86
CA PHE A 86 -31.00 19.17 -4.11
C PHE A 86 -31.71 18.47 -5.25
N VAL A 87 -32.04 19.23 -6.30
CA VAL A 87 -32.58 18.68 -7.56
C VAL A 87 -31.93 19.40 -8.73
N ARG A 88 -31.45 18.60 -9.68
CA ARG A 88 -30.87 19.05 -10.94
C ARG A 88 -31.82 18.74 -12.09
N LYS A 89 -32.18 19.75 -12.88
CA LYS A 89 -32.99 19.60 -14.09
C LYS A 89 -32.39 20.45 -15.21
N GLY A 90 -31.84 19.77 -16.22
CA GLY A 90 -31.15 20.45 -17.31
C GLY A 90 -30.02 21.32 -16.80
N ASN A 91 -30.06 22.62 -17.08
CA ASN A 91 -29.06 23.59 -16.67
C ASN A 91 -29.39 24.30 -15.35
N LYS A 92 -30.33 23.79 -14.55
CA LYS A 92 -30.72 24.41 -13.28
C LYS A 92 -30.50 23.46 -12.11
N GLU A 93 -30.02 24.02 -11.01
CA GLU A 93 -29.89 23.37 -9.73
C GLU A 93 -30.72 24.11 -8.70
N ARG A 94 -31.53 23.37 -7.96
CA ARG A 94 -32.43 23.89 -6.93
C ARG A 94 -32.10 23.27 -5.58
N TYR A 95 -31.92 24.10 -4.58
CA TYR A 95 -31.66 23.73 -3.20
C TYR A 95 -32.80 24.24 -2.32
N GLU A 96 -33.58 23.33 -1.73
CA GLU A 96 -34.57 23.63 -0.71
C GLU A 96 -33.94 23.35 0.64
N ILE A 97 -33.79 24.38 1.48
CA ILE A 97 -32.99 24.32 2.70
C ILE A 97 -33.85 24.69 3.90
N THR A 98 -33.86 23.82 4.90
CA THR A 98 -34.44 24.09 6.23
C THR A 98 -33.35 24.03 7.28
N GLN A 99 -33.19 25.07 8.09
CA GLN A 99 -32.19 25.10 9.16
C GLN A 99 -32.84 25.08 10.55
N HIS A 100 -32.17 24.39 11.48
CA HIS A 100 -32.60 24.24 12.88
C HIS A 100 -31.48 24.64 13.84
N PHE A 101 -30.57 25.49 13.40
CA PHE A 101 -29.56 26.03 14.29
C PHE A 101 -30.22 26.90 15.39
N ARG A 102 -29.70 26.82 16.62
CA ARG A 102 -30.21 27.61 17.75
C ARG A 102 -30.21 29.10 17.45
N GLN A 103 -29.20 29.59 16.73
CA GLN A 103 -29.18 30.91 16.10
C GLN A 103 -29.08 30.68 14.59
N PRO A 104 -30.08 31.11 13.82
CA PRO A 104 -30.09 30.95 12.38
C PRO A 104 -28.84 31.53 11.72
N LEU A 105 -28.22 30.77 10.84
CA LEU A 105 -27.02 31.19 10.13
C LEU A 105 -27.38 31.65 8.72
N CYS A 106 -26.65 32.62 8.19
CA CYS A 106 -26.78 33.02 6.79
C CYS A 106 -26.27 31.87 5.91
N ILE A 107 -27.10 31.34 5.01
CA ILE A 107 -26.70 30.27 4.11
C ILE A 107 -25.92 30.86 2.94
N VAL A 108 -24.74 30.31 2.67
CA VAL A 108 -23.93 30.64 1.49
C VAL A 108 -23.75 29.40 0.66
N LEU A 109 -24.36 29.34 -0.51
CA LEU A 109 -24.17 28.27 -1.46
C LEU A 109 -22.92 28.53 -2.30
N ARG A 110 -21.93 27.66 -2.21
CA ARG A 110 -20.70 27.71 -3.00
C ARG A 110 -20.70 26.64 -4.08
N GLN A 111 -20.80 27.08 -5.34
CA GLN A 111 -20.63 26.19 -6.48
C GLN A 111 -19.16 26.05 -6.84
N ASN A 112 -18.70 24.82 -7.02
CA ASN A 112 -17.37 24.53 -7.50
C ASN A 112 -17.32 24.64 -9.03
N LEU A 113 -16.45 25.51 -9.54
CA LEU A 113 -16.24 25.73 -10.98
C LEU A 113 -15.03 24.95 -11.53
N GLY A 114 -14.35 24.17 -10.69
CA GLY A 114 -13.09 23.51 -11.02
C GLY A 114 -11.89 24.43 -10.96
N GLN A 115 -10.70 23.84 -10.99
CA GLN A 115 -9.40 24.57 -10.95
C GLN A 115 -9.28 25.56 -9.80
N GLY A 116 -9.81 25.20 -8.63
CA GLY A 116 -9.79 26.05 -7.43
C GLY A 116 -10.71 27.27 -7.48
N ARG A 117 -11.57 27.41 -8.50
CA ARG A 117 -12.50 28.54 -8.64
C ARG A 117 -13.87 28.21 -8.07
N TYR A 118 -14.51 29.20 -7.50
CA TYR A 118 -15.80 29.06 -6.85
C TYR A 118 -16.71 30.24 -7.21
N ARG A 119 -18.04 30.00 -7.15
CA ARG A 119 -19.06 31.04 -7.20
C ARG A 119 -19.95 30.93 -5.99
N ASP A 120 -20.04 32.00 -5.22
CA ASP A 120 -20.86 32.08 -4.01
C ASP A 120 -22.20 32.74 -4.33
N VAL A 121 -23.28 32.14 -3.84
CA VAL A 121 -24.63 32.69 -3.84
C VAL A 121 -25.07 32.82 -2.38
N THR A 122 -25.22 34.09 -1.92
CA THR A 122 -25.61 34.35 -0.56
C THR A 122 -27.12 34.28 -0.42
N GLY A 123 -27.60 33.40 0.44
CA GLY A 123 -28.99 33.31 0.84
C GLY A 123 -29.29 34.20 2.03
N THR A 124 -30.14 33.73 2.92
CA THR A 124 -30.61 34.49 4.09
C THR A 124 -30.43 33.69 5.40
N THR A 125 -30.83 34.27 6.52
CA THR A 125 -30.95 33.59 7.82
C THR A 125 -32.31 32.93 8.04
N ALA A 126 -33.20 32.91 7.03
CA ALA A 126 -34.53 32.31 7.15
C ALA A 126 -34.45 30.83 7.51
N THR A 127 -35.39 30.36 8.34
CA THR A 127 -35.49 28.94 8.70
C THR A 127 -35.70 28.05 7.50
N TYR A 128 -36.46 28.51 6.51
CA TYR A 128 -36.64 27.85 5.22
C TYR A 128 -36.34 28.83 4.07
N GLN A 129 -35.60 28.34 3.09
CA GLN A 129 -35.31 29.07 1.87
C GLN A 129 -35.06 28.19 0.68
N VAL A 130 -35.23 28.75 -0.50
CA VAL A 130 -34.93 28.08 -1.77
C VAL A 130 -33.88 28.87 -2.51
N ILE A 131 -32.81 28.25 -2.92
CA ILE A 131 -31.77 28.82 -3.77
C ILE A 131 -31.78 28.09 -5.10
N GLU A 132 -31.98 28.82 -6.18
CA GLU A 132 -31.87 28.31 -7.54
C GLU A 132 -30.67 28.96 -8.23
N VAL A 133 -29.88 28.13 -8.88
CA VAL A 133 -28.68 28.55 -9.60
C VAL A 133 -28.60 27.85 -10.95
N GLU A 134 -27.95 28.49 -11.90
CA GLU A 134 -27.54 27.80 -13.10
C GLU A 134 -26.38 26.85 -12.79
N ARG A 135 -26.44 25.68 -13.42
CA ARG A 135 -25.34 24.72 -13.36
C ARG A 135 -24.07 25.40 -13.86
N ALA A 136 -23.03 25.34 -13.03
CA ALA A 136 -21.76 25.87 -13.44
C ALA A 136 -21.07 24.89 -14.42
N ASP A 137 -20.46 25.45 -15.47
CA ASP A 137 -19.51 24.71 -16.28
C ASP A 137 -18.31 24.36 -15.41
N TYR A 138 -18.24 23.09 -15.03
CA TYR A 138 -17.13 22.59 -14.23
C TYR A 138 -15.95 22.34 -15.17
N LEU A 139 -14.91 23.12 -15.02
CA LEU A 139 -13.62 22.83 -15.62
C LEU A 139 -12.96 21.71 -14.80
N GLU A 140 -12.74 20.58 -15.45
CA GLU A 140 -12.06 19.47 -14.77
C GLU A 140 -10.77 19.97 -14.14
N ASP A 141 -10.66 19.76 -12.82
CA ASP A 141 -9.38 19.91 -12.17
C ASP A 141 -8.43 18.98 -12.92
N ALA A 142 -7.27 19.50 -13.33
CA ALA A 142 -6.22 18.63 -13.80
C ALA A 142 -6.11 17.55 -12.72
N VAL A 143 -6.51 16.33 -13.05
CA VAL A 143 -6.37 15.21 -12.14
C VAL A 143 -4.89 15.21 -11.86
N SER A 144 -4.53 15.69 -10.67
CA SER A 144 -3.18 15.45 -10.17
C SER A 144 -3.04 13.94 -10.32
N PRO A 145 -2.20 13.45 -11.24
CA PRO A 145 -2.06 12.01 -11.38
C PRO A 145 -1.81 11.55 -9.96
N ALA A 146 -2.65 10.62 -9.51
CA ALA A 146 -2.41 10.02 -8.20
C ALA A 146 -0.92 9.75 -8.20
N TYR A 147 -0.18 10.31 -7.24
CA TYR A 147 1.26 10.19 -7.18
C TYR A 147 1.54 8.69 -7.16
N ILE A 148 1.69 8.13 -8.33
CA ILE A 148 2.28 6.83 -8.52
C ILE A 148 3.75 7.17 -8.56
N PRO A 149 4.49 6.86 -7.50
CA PRO A 149 5.92 7.04 -7.55
C PRO A 149 6.37 6.24 -8.77
N GLU A 150 6.98 6.90 -9.72
CA GLU A 150 7.62 6.21 -10.81
C GLU A 150 8.60 5.23 -10.17
N THR A 151 8.25 3.96 -10.18
CA THR A 151 9.19 2.89 -9.89
C THR A 151 10.10 2.81 -11.11
N LYS A 152 10.96 3.81 -11.23
CA LYS A 152 11.80 4.04 -12.43
C LYS A 152 12.63 2.84 -12.83
N ASN A 153 12.77 1.85 -11.96
CA ASN A 153 13.67 0.72 -12.17
C ASN A 153 13.01 -0.65 -11.90
N THR A 154 11.70 -0.73 -11.78
CA THR A 154 11.01 -2.02 -11.63
C THR A 154 10.48 -2.44 -12.98
N ASP A 155 11.29 -3.20 -13.68
CA ASP A 155 10.84 -3.88 -14.90
C ASP A 155 10.29 -5.25 -14.50
N THR A 156 8.98 -5.41 -14.66
CA THR A 156 8.25 -6.65 -14.38
C THR A 156 8.12 -7.53 -15.64
N ALA A 157 8.98 -7.30 -16.63
CA ALA A 157 8.98 -8.07 -17.87
C ALA A 157 9.08 -9.58 -17.61
N GLU A 158 8.48 -10.34 -18.50
CA GLU A 158 8.58 -11.81 -18.48
C GLU A 158 10.04 -12.25 -18.69
N PRO A 159 10.45 -13.36 -18.05
CA PRO A 159 11.72 -14.00 -18.39
C PRO A 159 11.74 -14.37 -19.89
N VAL A 160 12.78 -13.94 -20.58
CA VAL A 160 12.87 -14.15 -22.02
C VAL A 160 13.36 -15.56 -22.33
N ALA A 161 12.64 -16.30 -23.18
CA ALA A 161 13.09 -17.60 -23.66
C ALA A 161 14.43 -17.47 -24.40
N GLY A 162 15.37 -18.38 -24.11
CA GLY A 162 16.73 -18.35 -24.70
C GLY A 162 17.73 -17.46 -23.98
N MET A 163 17.32 -16.68 -23.00
CA MET A 163 18.21 -15.91 -22.15
C MET A 163 19.16 -16.82 -21.38
N LYS A 164 20.43 -16.45 -21.30
CA LYS A 164 21.42 -17.18 -20.50
C LYS A 164 21.41 -16.67 -19.07
N TYR A 165 20.99 -17.49 -18.15
CA TYR A 165 20.94 -17.20 -16.72
C TYR A 165 22.19 -17.71 -16.01
N ARG A 166 22.78 -16.88 -15.16
CA ARG A 166 23.95 -17.22 -14.32
C ARG A 166 23.65 -16.90 -12.86
N PRO A 167 23.18 -17.88 -12.07
CA PRO A 167 23.02 -17.71 -10.63
C PRO A 167 24.34 -17.33 -9.96
N GLN A 168 24.30 -16.33 -9.11
CA GLN A 168 25.46 -15.83 -8.36
C GLN A 168 25.63 -16.62 -7.07
N ARG A 169 26.87 -16.83 -6.64
CA ARG A 169 27.19 -17.52 -5.39
C ARG A 169 27.19 -16.53 -4.23
N ILE A 170 26.07 -16.44 -3.52
CA ILE A 170 25.89 -15.52 -2.39
C ILE A 170 25.72 -16.24 -1.05
N GLU A 171 25.74 -17.56 -1.04
CA GLU A 171 25.40 -18.41 0.12
C GLU A 171 26.24 -18.08 1.37
N ARG A 172 27.51 -17.71 1.20
CA ARG A 172 28.40 -17.32 2.31
C ARG A 172 27.98 -16.05 3.05
N TYR A 173 27.08 -15.26 2.47
CA TYR A 173 26.56 -14.03 3.06
C TYR A 173 25.22 -14.25 3.76
N PHE A 174 24.62 -15.43 3.65
CA PHE A 174 23.37 -15.72 4.36
C PHE A 174 23.59 -15.62 5.87
N ASN A 175 22.80 -14.77 6.50
CA ASN A 175 22.90 -14.50 7.94
C ASN A 175 21.75 -15.09 8.74
N ALA A 176 20.68 -15.57 8.07
CA ALA A 176 19.49 -16.12 8.69
C ALA A 176 18.85 -17.27 7.89
N SER A 177 17.93 -17.99 8.50
CA SER A 177 16.93 -18.80 7.82
C SER A 177 15.65 -18.00 7.64
N VAL A 178 15.00 -18.11 6.47
CA VAL A 178 13.81 -17.31 6.17
C VAL A 178 12.69 -17.53 7.19
N LYS A 179 12.55 -18.74 7.71
CA LYS A 179 11.52 -19.09 8.71
C LYS A 179 11.70 -18.40 10.06
N ASP A 180 12.90 -17.89 10.35
CA ASP A 180 13.20 -17.32 11.67
C ASP A 180 12.74 -15.87 11.82
N ILE A 181 12.24 -15.24 10.75
CA ILE A 181 11.91 -13.81 10.71
C ILE A 181 10.95 -13.38 11.82
N PHE A 182 9.93 -14.18 12.14
CA PHE A 182 8.96 -13.90 13.20
C PHE A 182 9.19 -14.71 14.48
N GLN A 183 10.30 -15.43 14.56
CA GLN A 183 10.66 -16.21 15.76
C GLN A 183 11.65 -15.49 16.66
N GLN A 184 12.14 -14.32 16.25
CA GLN A 184 13.11 -13.54 16.98
C GLN A 184 12.44 -12.43 17.78
N GLU A 185 13.11 -11.97 18.83
CA GLU A 185 12.75 -10.76 19.54
C GLU A 185 13.46 -9.56 18.93
N TYR A 186 12.70 -8.56 18.50
CA TYR A 186 13.21 -7.28 18.01
C TYR A 186 13.01 -6.25 19.12
N ARG A 187 14.09 -5.89 19.82
CA ARG A 187 14.01 -5.09 21.05
C ARG A 187 14.52 -3.68 20.94
N SER A 188 15.38 -3.40 20.00
CA SER A 188 16.07 -2.13 19.92
C SER A 188 16.40 -1.74 18.48
N PRO A 189 15.80 -0.64 17.98
CA PRO A 189 16.30 -0.02 16.76
C PRO A 189 17.63 0.69 17.05
N ARG A 190 18.56 0.66 16.11
CA ARG A 190 19.82 1.38 16.25
C ARG A 190 19.60 2.88 16.28
N PRO A 191 20.29 3.63 17.15
CA PRO A 191 20.29 5.08 17.06
C PRO A 191 20.77 5.58 15.68
N PRO A 192 20.22 6.68 15.11
CA PRO A 192 19.24 7.59 15.72
C PRO A 192 17.78 7.17 15.54
N TYR A 193 17.50 5.96 15.11
CA TYR A 193 16.15 5.50 14.79
C TYR A 193 15.36 5.23 16.07
N THR A 194 14.10 5.60 16.05
CA THR A 194 13.11 5.28 17.07
C THR A 194 11.84 4.77 16.40
N THR A 195 11.20 3.77 16.98
CA THR A 195 9.94 3.24 16.51
C THR A 195 9.11 2.76 17.69
N LEU A 196 7.80 2.81 17.54
CA LEU A 196 6.84 2.26 18.51
C LEU A 196 6.40 0.85 18.12
N GLN A 197 6.88 0.34 16.98
CA GLN A 197 6.43 -0.92 16.43
C GLN A 197 7.59 -1.87 16.19
N ILE A 198 7.34 -3.12 16.41
CA ILE A 198 8.31 -4.20 16.28
C ILE A 198 8.07 -4.91 14.94
N PRO A 199 9.10 -5.09 14.09
CA PRO A 199 8.95 -5.78 12.81
C PRO A 199 8.29 -7.16 12.91
N LEU A 200 8.51 -7.85 14.01
CA LEU A 200 7.93 -9.14 14.31
C LEU A 200 6.40 -9.16 14.24
N GLN A 201 5.77 -8.08 14.68
CA GLN A 201 4.31 -8.03 14.77
C GLN A 201 3.67 -7.55 13.49
N GLY A 202 4.44 -6.87 12.65
CA GLY A 202 3.93 -6.26 11.40
C GLY A 202 2.85 -5.20 11.63
N ILE A 203 2.28 -5.14 12.83
CA ILE A 203 1.10 -4.35 13.21
C ILE A 203 1.37 -3.56 14.46
N GLY A 204 2.29 -3.67 15.23
CA GLY A 204 2.43 -3.04 16.53
C GLY A 204 1.67 -3.76 17.65
N GLU A 205 2.26 -3.81 18.81
CA GLU A 205 1.77 -4.58 19.96
C GLU A 205 0.38 -4.17 20.45
N TRP A 206 0.09 -2.90 20.36
CA TRP A 206 -1.19 -2.34 20.78
C TRP A 206 -2.35 -2.77 19.88
N CYS A 207 -2.04 -3.23 18.67
CA CYS A 207 -3.02 -3.70 17.71
C CYS A 207 -3.30 -5.19 17.85
N HIS A 208 -2.26 -6.01 17.70
CA HIS A 208 -2.33 -7.47 17.72
C HIS A 208 -1.09 -8.07 18.38
N PRO A 209 -1.02 -8.05 19.71
CA PRO A 209 0.18 -8.46 20.44
C PRO A 209 0.53 -9.94 20.27
N HIS A 210 -0.38 -10.75 19.76
CA HIS A 210 -0.18 -12.20 19.64
C HIS A 210 -0.11 -12.72 18.22
N TYR A 211 -0.18 -11.85 17.21
CA TYR A 211 -0.08 -12.28 15.82
C TYR A 211 1.38 -12.58 15.44
N ARG A 212 1.63 -13.84 15.11
CA ARG A 212 2.94 -14.32 14.64
C ARG A 212 2.72 -15.20 13.42
N PRO A 213 2.94 -14.70 12.20
CA PRO A 213 2.85 -15.51 11.00
C PRO A 213 3.80 -16.71 11.08
N ASP A 214 3.31 -17.90 10.75
CA ASP A 214 4.16 -19.09 10.65
C ASP A 214 4.79 -19.17 9.27
N ILE A 215 6.08 -18.85 9.19
CA ILE A 215 6.84 -18.95 7.96
C ILE A 215 7.47 -20.34 7.88
N ASN A 216 7.05 -21.11 6.88
CA ASN A 216 7.50 -22.49 6.71
C ASN A 216 7.95 -22.74 5.27
N ASP A 217 9.26 -22.84 5.09
CA ASP A 217 9.90 -23.05 3.80
C ASP A 217 10.26 -24.53 3.51
N SER A 218 9.69 -25.48 4.25
CA SER A 218 10.03 -26.90 4.11
C SER A 218 9.69 -27.48 2.72
N VAL A 219 8.50 -27.15 2.19
CA VAL A 219 8.09 -27.58 0.84
C VAL A 219 8.94 -26.88 -0.21
N PHE A 220 9.17 -25.58 -0.09
CA PHE A 220 10.09 -24.87 -0.98
C PHE A 220 11.47 -25.53 -1.01
N ARG A 221 12.04 -25.88 0.15
CA ARG A 221 13.33 -26.56 0.24
C ARG A 221 13.35 -27.96 -0.39
N SER A 222 12.26 -28.70 -0.29
CA SER A 222 12.14 -30.02 -0.92
C SER A 222 12.15 -29.98 -2.44
N MET A 223 11.82 -28.82 -3.02
CA MET A 223 11.82 -28.59 -4.47
C MET A 223 13.16 -28.08 -5.01
N ILE A 224 14.16 -27.91 -4.16
CA ILE A 224 15.51 -27.48 -4.57
C ILE A 224 16.24 -28.68 -5.20
N HIS A 225 16.60 -28.53 -6.48
CA HIS A 225 17.36 -29.55 -7.21
C HIS A 225 18.78 -29.05 -7.50
N HIS A 226 19.80 -29.85 -7.18
CA HIS A 226 21.20 -29.48 -7.37
C HIS A 226 21.60 -28.10 -6.81
N GLY A 227 20.98 -27.70 -5.66
CA GLY A 227 21.23 -26.41 -5.02
C GLY A 227 20.61 -25.21 -5.76
N GLN A 228 19.60 -25.46 -6.59
CA GLN A 228 18.89 -24.42 -7.33
C GLN A 228 17.37 -24.61 -7.23
N PHE A 229 16.66 -23.50 -7.24
CA PHE A 229 15.22 -23.39 -7.41
C PHE A 229 14.91 -22.52 -8.63
N VAL A 230 13.90 -22.87 -9.41
CA VAL A 230 13.56 -22.16 -10.65
C VAL A 230 12.23 -21.43 -10.46
N VAL A 231 12.22 -20.12 -10.70
CA VAL A 231 11.03 -19.27 -10.66
C VAL A 231 10.75 -18.77 -12.07
N ALA A 232 9.64 -19.16 -12.67
CA ALA A 232 9.25 -18.78 -14.03
C ALA A 232 10.41 -18.86 -15.05
N GLY A 233 11.21 -19.94 -14.99
CA GLY A 233 12.36 -20.14 -15.88
C GLY A 233 13.68 -19.50 -15.42
N VAL A 234 13.69 -18.71 -14.35
CA VAL A 234 14.90 -18.10 -13.78
C VAL A 234 15.46 -18.96 -12.65
N PRO A 235 16.66 -19.54 -12.76
CA PRO A 235 17.26 -20.34 -11.70
C PRO A 235 17.90 -19.48 -10.62
N PHE A 236 17.70 -19.82 -9.36
CA PHE A 236 18.35 -19.22 -8.19
C PHE A 236 19.11 -20.25 -7.39
N ARG A 237 20.29 -19.89 -6.90
CA ARG A 237 21.04 -20.74 -5.97
C ARG A 237 20.51 -20.51 -4.56
N THR A 238 20.13 -21.61 -3.91
CA THR A 238 19.65 -21.62 -2.54
C THR A 238 19.94 -22.98 -1.89
N PRO A 239 20.36 -23.04 -0.62
CA PRO A 239 20.66 -24.29 0.04
C PRO A 239 19.40 -25.02 0.50
N VAL A 240 19.47 -26.35 0.53
CA VAL A 240 18.40 -27.22 1.03
C VAL A 240 18.26 -27.12 2.57
N THR A 241 19.36 -26.84 3.26
CA THR A 241 19.40 -26.75 4.73
C THR A 241 20.17 -25.54 5.20
N GLY A 242 19.98 -25.16 6.45
CA GLY A 242 20.69 -24.04 7.08
C GLY A 242 20.18 -22.67 6.67
N ARG A 243 21.07 -21.67 6.74
CA ARG A 243 20.76 -20.29 6.37
C ARG A 243 20.53 -20.18 4.88
N ASN A 244 19.49 -19.44 4.46
CA ASN A 244 19.09 -19.28 3.05
C ASN A 244 18.67 -17.88 2.66
N ILE A 245 18.92 -16.89 3.53
CA ILE A 245 18.56 -15.50 3.28
C ILE A 245 19.59 -14.54 3.92
N ILE A 246 19.77 -13.41 3.28
CA ILE A 246 20.48 -12.26 3.82
C ILE A 246 19.43 -11.27 4.28
N TYR A 247 19.28 -11.08 5.58
CA TYR A 247 18.43 -10.04 6.13
C TYR A 247 19.19 -8.77 6.42
N THR A 248 18.53 -7.63 6.18
CA THR A 248 18.92 -6.29 6.62
C THR A 248 17.76 -5.64 7.37
N SER A 249 18.08 -4.84 8.37
CA SER A 249 17.11 -4.11 9.20
C SER A 249 17.77 -2.96 9.90
N LEU A 250 17.00 -1.95 10.32
CA LEU A 250 17.49 -0.91 11.25
C LEU A 250 17.46 -1.38 12.71
N TRP A 251 17.02 -2.60 12.98
CA TRP A 251 17.06 -3.25 14.29
C TRP A 251 18.37 -4.02 14.50
N ASP A 252 18.74 -4.24 15.75
CA ASP A 252 20.04 -4.85 16.10
C ASP A 252 20.23 -6.30 15.63
N ASN A 253 19.12 -7.00 15.36
CA ASN A 253 19.16 -8.40 14.91
C ASN A 253 19.94 -8.62 13.61
N TYR A 254 19.94 -7.62 12.72
CA TYR A 254 20.57 -7.69 11.40
C TYR A 254 21.37 -6.42 11.09
N PRO A 255 22.35 -6.46 10.19
CA PRO A 255 22.99 -5.24 9.70
C PRO A 255 21.97 -4.36 8.94
N ASP A 256 22.17 -3.05 8.91
CA ASP A 256 21.37 -2.11 8.11
C ASP A 256 21.65 -2.24 6.61
N SER A 257 22.83 -2.73 6.27
CA SER A 257 23.24 -2.97 4.88
C SER A 257 24.20 -4.14 4.74
N VAL A 258 24.14 -4.81 3.58
CA VAL A 258 25.09 -5.88 3.21
C VAL A 258 25.53 -5.68 1.77
N THR A 259 26.85 -5.69 1.55
CA THR A 259 27.43 -5.63 0.21
C THR A 259 27.99 -6.97 -0.22
N ILE A 260 27.58 -7.44 -1.39
CA ILE A 260 27.93 -8.74 -1.96
C ILE A 260 28.72 -8.51 -3.26
N PRO A 261 29.92 -9.06 -3.41
CA PRO A 261 30.62 -9.03 -4.68
C PRO A 261 29.86 -9.80 -5.74
N LEU A 262 29.71 -9.20 -6.91
CA LEU A 262 29.15 -9.83 -8.10
C LEU A 262 30.17 -9.92 -9.22
N GLN A 263 29.93 -10.80 -10.19
CA GLN A 263 30.83 -10.95 -11.32
C GLN A 263 30.06 -11.17 -12.63
N GLY A 264 30.52 -10.49 -13.65
CA GLY A 264 30.02 -10.66 -15.00
C GLY A 264 29.50 -9.36 -15.62
N ARG A 265 28.86 -9.52 -16.78
CA ARG A 265 28.08 -8.49 -17.48
C ARG A 265 26.75 -9.10 -17.83
N GLY A 266 25.70 -8.32 -17.87
CA GLY A 266 24.35 -8.77 -18.20
C GLY A 266 23.42 -7.61 -18.49
N GLU A 267 22.22 -7.96 -18.91
CA GLU A 267 21.15 -6.99 -19.22
C GLU A 267 20.27 -6.73 -18.02
N SER A 268 20.21 -7.69 -17.09
CA SER A 268 19.42 -7.55 -15.87
C SER A 268 19.91 -8.46 -14.75
N LEU A 269 19.59 -8.07 -13.52
CA LEU A 269 19.62 -8.96 -12.35
C LEU A 269 18.20 -9.36 -12.00
N TRP A 270 18.07 -10.65 -11.70
CA TRP A 270 16.88 -11.19 -11.07
C TRP A 270 17.17 -11.47 -9.61
N LEU A 271 16.26 -11.00 -8.74
CA LEU A 271 16.39 -11.03 -7.30
C LEU A 271 15.26 -11.87 -6.72
N LEU A 272 15.57 -12.88 -5.95
CA LEU A 272 14.58 -13.61 -5.14
C LEU A 272 14.62 -13.02 -3.74
N MET A 273 13.53 -12.43 -3.29
CA MET A 273 13.48 -11.63 -2.08
C MET A 273 12.29 -12.01 -1.19
N ALA A 274 12.46 -11.89 0.10
CA ALA A 274 11.40 -12.06 1.09
C ALA A 274 11.70 -11.20 2.33
N GLY A 275 10.67 -10.68 2.98
CA GLY A 275 10.88 -9.88 4.18
C GLY A 275 9.58 -9.40 4.80
N SER A 276 9.65 -8.74 5.93
CA SER A 276 8.51 -8.17 6.64
C SER A 276 8.46 -6.67 6.46
N THR A 277 7.28 -6.14 6.30
CA THR A 277 7.03 -4.69 6.25
C THR A 277 5.82 -4.36 7.10
N ASN A 278 6.00 -3.46 8.05
CA ASN A 278 4.87 -2.86 8.74
C ASN A 278 4.03 -2.04 7.76
N HIS A 279 2.72 -2.17 7.82
CA HIS A 279 1.80 -1.48 6.90
C HIS A 279 1.86 0.05 7.00
N MET A 280 2.29 0.60 8.13
CA MET A 280 2.56 2.04 8.25
C MET A 280 3.74 2.52 7.38
N GLN A 281 4.54 1.59 6.87
CA GLN A 281 5.65 1.85 5.95
C GLN A 281 5.24 1.71 4.46
N TYR A 282 3.93 1.61 4.17
CA TYR A 282 3.42 1.58 2.79
C TYR A 282 3.52 2.96 2.13
N GLY A 283 3.75 2.95 0.82
CA GLY A 283 3.88 4.17 0.02
C GLY A 283 5.23 4.89 0.14
N ILE A 284 6.15 4.38 0.95
CA ILE A 284 7.50 4.92 1.12
C ILE A 284 8.57 3.88 0.77
N ASP A 285 9.81 4.34 0.56
CA ASP A 285 10.92 3.44 0.26
C ASP A 285 11.33 2.66 1.50
N ASN A 286 11.13 1.35 1.48
CA ASN A 286 11.51 0.46 2.58
C ASN A 286 12.98 0.04 2.52
N ALA A 287 13.49 -0.13 1.31
CA ALA A 287 14.88 -0.47 1.09
C ALA A 287 15.33 -0.07 -0.33
N LEU A 288 16.61 -0.19 -0.56
CA LEU A 288 17.19 -0.08 -1.88
C LEU A 288 18.19 -1.22 -2.15
N VAL A 289 18.22 -1.62 -3.41
CA VAL A 289 19.23 -2.52 -3.96
C VAL A 289 20.08 -1.70 -4.92
N THR A 290 21.36 -1.55 -4.64
CA THR A 290 22.29 -0.81 -5.51
C THR A 290 23.26 -1.78 -6.16
N VAL A 291 23.36 -1.74 -7.48
CA VAL A 291 24.39 -2.47 -8.25
C VAL A 291 25.45 -1.50 -8.68
N SER A 292 26.66 -1.70 -8.16
CA SER A 292 27.82 -0.92 -8.55
C SER A 292 28.60 -1.59 -9.66
N TYR A 293 29.09 -0.79 -10.59
CA TYR A 293 29.89 -1.24 -11.73
C TYR A 293 31.40 -1.02 -11.50
N ALA A 294 32.21 -1.67 -12.30
CA ALA A 294 33.67 -1.55 -12.22
C ALA A 294 34.18 -0.14 -12.56
N ASP A 295 33.40 0.65 -13.28
CA ASP A 295 33.69 2.04 -13.66
C ASP A 295 33.28 3.07 -12.59
N GLY A 296 32.75 2.62 -11.45
CA GLY A 296 32.34 3.48 -10.35
C GLY A 296 30.90 4.01 -10.44
N THR A 297 30.21 3.75 -11.54
CA THR A 297 28.76 4.09 -11.67
C THR A 297 27.89 3.04 -10.96
N ALA A 298 26.61 3.36 -10.76
CA ALA A 298 25.67 2.46 -10.11
C ALA A 298 24.26 2.62 -10.67
N ASP A 299 23.48 1.54 -10.60
CA ASP A 299 22.02 1.55 -10.77
C ASP A 299 21.37 1.18 -9.44
N THR A 300 20.14 1.67 -9.19
CA THR A 300 19.43 1.46 -7.94
C THR A 300 17.99 1.05 -8.20
N LEU A 301 17.52 0.05 -7.45
CA LEU A 301 16.13 -0.38 -7.36
C LEU A 301 15.60 -0.05 -5.96
N TYR A 302 14.54 0.73 -5.88
CA TYR A 302 13.84 1.02 -4.63
C TYR A 302 12.74 -0.01 -4.40
N LEU A 303 12.63 -0.51 -3.16
CA LEU A 303 11.56 -1.40 -2.73
C LEU A 303 10.50 -0.58 -2.03
N ARG A 304 9.32 -0.48 -2.64
CA ARG A 304 8.21 0.35 -2.14
C ARG A 304 6.90 -0.43 -2.15
N PRO A 305 6.35 -0.79 -0.99
CA PRO A 305 5.04 -1.42 -0.93
C PRO A 305 3.93 -0.39 -1.22
N PRO A 306 2.84 -0.78 -1.89
CA PRO A 306 2.56 -2.07 -2.49
C PRO A 306 3.01 -2.19 -3.97
N TYR A 307 3.81 -1.26 -4.48
CA TYR A 307 4.11 -1.17 -5.91
C TYR A 307 4.94 -2.34 -6.44
N ASN A 308 6.04 -2.63 -5.77
CA ASN A 308 6.96 -3.72 -6.15
C ASN A 308 7.46 -4.53 -4.95
N TRP A 309 6.96 -4.23 -3.76
CA TRP A 309 7.33 -4.92 -2.53
C TRP A 309 6.09 -5.34 -1.76
N CYS A 310 6.09 -6.58 -1.27
CA CYS A 310 5.01 -7.17 -0.51
C CYS A 310 5.59 -7.99 0.65
N PRO A 311 5.00 -7.92 1.86
CA PRO A 311 5.43 -8.73 2.98
C PRO A 311 5.40 -10.23 2.69
N ILE A 312 6.29 -10.95 3.38
CA ILE A 312 6.46 -12.41 3.24
C ILE A 312 5.17 -13.17 3.57
N GLU A 313 4.41 -12.69 4.54
CA GLU A 313 3.22 -13.35 5.07
C GLU A 313 1.94 -13.06 4.30
N GLN A 314 1.95 -12.09 3.38
CA GLN A 314 0.75 -11.64 2.67
C GLN A 314 0.91 -11.64 1.16
N ASP A 315 -0.21 -11.67 0.44
CA ASP A 315 -0.22 -11.39 -0.98
C ASP A 315 -0.56 -9.92 -1.28
N TYR A 316 -0.25 -9.47 -2.49
CA TYR A 316 -0.58 -8.12 -2.96
C TYR A 316 -2.08 -7.87 -2.85
N TYR A 317 -2.42 -6.79 -2.19
CA TYR A 317 -3.76 -6.25 -2.19
C TYR A 317 -3.87 -5.14 -3.23
N VAL A 318 -4.79 -5.29 -4.15
CA VAL A 318 -5.02 -4.32 -5.23
C VAL A 318 -6.52 -4.06 -5.31
N ASP A 319 -6.93 -2.82 -5.11
CA ASP A 319 -8.31 -2.38 -5.18
C ASP A 319 -8.60 -1.50 -6.42
N GLY A 320 -7.58 -1.23 -7.23
CA GLY A 320 -7.67 -0.36 -8.40
C GLY A 320 -7.78 1.13 -8.07
N GLN A 321 -7.77 1.50 -6.81
CA GLN A 321 -7.93 2.87 -6.32
C GLN A 321 -6.71 3.34 -5.50
N ALA A 322 -6.70 3.05 -4.20
CA ALA A 322 -5.63 3.44 -3.30
C ALA A 322 -4.43 2.49 -3.37
N PHE A 323 -4.70 1.20 -3.56
CA PHE A 323 -3.67 0.19 -3.69
C PHE A 323 -3.49 -0.20 -5.15
N ARG A 324 -2.35 0.18 -5.70
CA ARG A 324 -1.95 -0.14 -7.06
C ARG A 324 -0.57 -0.78 -7.03
N THR A 325 -0.38 -1.79 -7.85
CA THR A 325 0.94 -2.38 -8.11
C THR A 325 1.39 -1.99 -9.50
N ALA A 326 2.69 -2.09 -9.77
CA ALA A 326 3.16 -2.12 -11.14
C ALA A 326 2.57 -3.35 -11.85
N GLU A 327 2.09 -3.18 -13.06
CA GLU A 327 1.59 -4.29 -13.86
C GLU A 327 2.60 -4.64 -14.98
N PRO A 328 2.83 -5.91 -15.18
CA PRO A 328 2.34 -7.06 -14.41
C PRO A 328 3.01 -7.16 -13.03
N ARG A 329 2.29 -7.70 -12.01
CA ARG A 329 2.84 -7.89 -10.67
C ARG A 329 4.07 -8.77 -10.67
N PRO A 330 4.97 -8.62 -9.69
CA PRO A 330 6.10 -9.54 -9.53
C PRO A 330 5.62 -11.00 -9.35
N TYR A 331 6.37 -11.96 -9.86
CA TYR A 331 6.15 -13.36 -9.51
C TYR A 331 6.37 -13.59 -8.02
N ARG A 332 5.48 -14.34 -7.41
CA ARG A 332 5.59 -14.81 -6.04
C ARG A 332 5.77 -16.33 -6.01
N VAL A 333 6.44 -16.81 -4.97
CA VAL A 333 6.67 -18.24 -4.71
C VAL A 333 6.14 -18.55 -3.33
N ALA A 334 5.05 -19.29 -3.24
CA ALA A 334 4.52 -19.75 -1.96
C ALA A 334 5.43 -20.83 -1.37
N PHE A 335 5.91 -20.63 -0.14
CA PHE A 335 6.80 -21.59 0.51
C PHE A 335 6.11 -22.88 0.90
N GLY A 336 4.84 -22.81 1.30
CA GLY A 336 4.07 -23.97 1.75
C GLY A 336 3.61 -24.90 0.63
N THR A 337 3.58 -24.44 -0.63
CA THR A 337 3.11 -25.23 -1.78
C THR A 337 4.12 -25.29 -2.93
N GLY A 338 5.07 -24.35 -2.99
CA GLY A 338 5.97 -24.19 -4.12
C GLY A 338 5.31 -23.52 -5.35
N THR A 339 4.06 -23.10 -5.24
CA THR A 339 3.32 -22.42 -6.32
C THR A 339 4.03 -21.14 -6.73
N VAL A 340 4.22 -20.95 -8.04
CA VAL A 340 4.82 -19.76 -8.63
C VAL A 340 3.76 -19.05 -9.46
N SER A 341 3.37 -17.84 -9.07
CA SER A 341 2.33 -17.09 -9.77
C SER A 341 2.50 -15.57 -9.59
N ARG A 342 1.97 -14.80 -10.54
CA ARG A 342 1.76 -13.33 -10.40
C ARG A 342 0.44 -13.01 -9.70
N GLN A 343 -0.43 -14.01 -9.59
CA GLN A 343 -1.77 -13.94 -8.98
C GLN A 343 -1.90 -15.00 -7.90
N LEU A 344 -0.93 -15.04 -6.99
CA LEU A 344 -0.81 -16.09 -5.99
C LEU A 344 -2.07 -16.21 -5.12
N GLY A 345 -2.71 -15.08 -4.81
CA GLY A 345 -3.97 -15.07 -4.05
C GLY A 345 -5.11 -15.80 -4.77
N GLU A 346 -5.16 -15.74 -6.10
CA GLU A 346 -6.14 -16.48 -6.90
C GLU A 346 -5.80 -17.97 -6.96
N GLU A 347 -4.54 -18.30 -7.23
CA GLU A 347 -4.05 -19.70 -7.30
C GLU A 347 -4.25 -20.46 -5.98
N LEU A 348 -4.06 -19.78 -4.85
CA LEU A 348 -4.27 -20.34 -3.52
C LEU A 348 -5.71 -20.18 -2.99
N ALA A 349 -6.61 -19.64 -3.83
CA ALA A 349 -8.01 -19.37 -3.48
C ALA A 349 -8.18 -18.51 -2.21
N ILE A 350 -7.29 -17.56 -1.99
CA ILE A 350 -7.37 -16.59 -0.89
C ILE A 350 -8.54 -15.66 -1.15
N LYS A 351 -9.59 -15.75 -0.33
CA LYS A 351 -10.83 -14.99 -0.52
C LYS A 351 -10.87 -13.74 0.36
N GLY A 352 -11.53 -12.71 -0.16
CA GLY A 352 -11.85 -11.49 0.56
C GLY A 352 -10.71 -10.51 0.70
N VAL A 353 -11.00 -9.42 1.36
CA VAL A 353 -10.04 -8.36 1.70
C VAL A 353 -9.25 -8.77 2.93
N TYR A 354 -9.91 -9.51 3.83
CA TYR A 354 -9.36 -10.02 5.06
C TYR A 354 -8.68 -11.38 4.86
N GLY A 355 -7.70 -11.69 5.71
CA GLY A 355 -7.07 -13.01 5.71
C GLY A 355 -6.27 -13.30 4.44
N ARG A 356 -5.65 -12.29 3.83
CA ARG A 356 -4.77 -12.49 2.66
C ARG A 356 -3.43 -13.12 3.03
N GLU A 357 -3.38 -13.79 4.15
CA GLU A 357 -2.22 -14.51 4.62
C GLU A 357 -1.90 -15.68 3.69
N ILE A 358 -0.64 -15.79 3.31
CA ILE A 358 -0.14 -16.91 2.53
C ILE A 358 0.36 -17.98 3.49
N PRO A 359 -0.25 -19.17 3.53
CA PRO A 359 0.22 -20.26 4.39
C PRO A 359 1.69 -20.58 4.16
N GLY A 360 2.50 -20.47 5.21
CA GLY A 360 3.94 -20.66 5.15
C GLY A 360 4.74 -19.49 4.57
N GLY A 361 4.06 -18.44 4.10
CA GLY A 361 4.70 -17.27 3.51
C GLY A 361 5.09 -17.42 2.05
N ALA A 362 5.61 -16.34 1.44
CA ALA A 362 6.04 -16.34 0.05
C ALA A 362 7.24 -15.42 -0.20
N ALA A 363 8.13 -15.81 -1.07
CA ALA A 363 9.12 -14.93 -1.69
C ALA A 363 8.52 -14.22 -2.90
N GLN A 364 9.23 -13.21 -3.40
CA GLN A 364 8.93 -12.54 -4.66
C GLN A 364 10.17 -12.44 -5.54
N MET A 365 9.95 -12.44 -6.86
CA MET A 365 11.02 -12.29 -7.84
C MET A 365 10.93 -10.90 -8.48
N LEU A 366 11.99 -10.13 -8.37
CA LEU A 366 12.12 -8.81 -8.98
C LEU A 366 13.16 -8.82 -10.07
N ARG A 367 12.96 -8.04 -11.11
CA ARG A 367 13.94 -7.77 -12.16
C ARG A 367 14.49 -6.36 -11.98
N MET A 368 15.80 -6.22 -12.09
CA MET A 368 16.51 -4.96 -12.10
C MET A 368 17.26 -4.84 -13.42
N PRO A 369 16.87 -3.93 -14.35
CA PRO A 369 17.62 -3.68 -15.56
C PRO A 369 19.03 -3.20 -15.25
N LEU A 370 19.98 -3.59 -16.07
CA LEU A 370 21.40 -3.21 -15.94
C LEU A 370 21.92 -2.56 -17.21
N GLN A 371 23.00 -1.81 -17.07
CA GLN A 371 23.76 -1.28 -18.19
C GLN A 371 24.59 -2.41 -18.83
N ARG A 372 24.08 -2.96 -19.94
CA ARG A 372 24.56 -4.17 -20.62
C ARG A 372 26.08 -4.21 -20.83
N ASN A 373 26.69 -3.09 -21.15
CA ASN A 373 28.12 -3.01 -21.48
C ASN A 373 29.03 -2.92 -20.26
N LYS A 374 28.47 -2.73 -19.06
CA LYS A 374 29.24 -2.53 -17.84
C LYS A 374 29.44 -3.84 -17.08
N LYS A 375 30.62 -3.99 -16.50
CA LYS A 375 30.94 -5.13 -15.64
C LYS A 375 30.42 -4.86 -14.24
N VAL A 376 29.54 -5.70 -13.72
CA VAL A 376 29.06 -5.61 -12.34
C VAL A 376 30.21 -5.90 -11.37
N ARG A 377 30.26 -5.15 -10.28
CA ARG A 377 31.25 -5.26 -9.19
C ARG A 377 30.63 -5.80 -7.93
N SER A 378 29.52 -5.22 -7.50
CA SER A 378 28.85 -5.60 -6.27
C SER A 378 27.37 -5.24 -6.30
N LEU A 379 26.61 -5.91 -5.43
CA LEU A 379 25.25 -5.56 -5.05
C LEU A 379 25.25 -5.17 -3.57
N THR A 380 24.64 -4.04 -3.24
CA THR A 380 24.39 -3.62 -1.86
C THR A 380 22.88 -3.63 -1.61
N LEU A 381 22.46 -4.39 -0.61
CA LEU A 381 21.10 -4.33 -0.04
C LEU A 381 21.14 -3.44 1.18
N ARG A 382 20.26 -2.43 1.25
CA ARG A 382 20.18 -1.50 2.38
C ARG A 382 18.74 -1.23 2.78
N THR A 383 18.45 -1.36 4.05
CA THR A 383 17.16 -1.00 4.65
C THR A 383 17.09 0.51 4.89
N LEU A 384 15.94 1.11 4.64
CA LEU A 384 15.70 2.55 4.79
C LEU A 384 14.65 2.88 5.86
N SER A 385 13.64 2.02 6.01
CA SER A 385 12.52 2.24 6.94
C SER A 385 12.71 1.49 8.26
N ASN A 386 12.10 2.02 9.34
CA ASN A 386 12.32 1.48 10.69
C ASN A 386 11.72 0.09 10.90
N ASP A 387 10.46 -0.10 10.50
CA ASP A 387 9.69 -1.29 10.90
C ASP A 387 9.66 -2.33 9.79
N VAL A 388 10.83 -2.62 9.25
CA VAL A 388 10.98 -3.57 8.14
C VAL A 388 12.18 -4.49 8.34
N VAL A 389 12.05 -5.69 7.83
CA VAL A 389 13.16 -6.65 7.66
C VAL A 389 13.19 -7.04 6.18
N ILE A 390 14.26 -6.68 5.50
CA ILE A 390 14.38 -6.89 4.05
C ILE A 390 15.34 -8.02 3.79
N GLY A 391 14.94 -8.98 2.95
CA GLY A 391 15.72 -10.19 2.72
C GLY A 391 15.98 -10.51 1.27
N LEU A 392 17.18 -11.03 0.99
CA LEU A 392 17.63 -11.49 -0.31
C LEU A 392 18.01 -12.96 -0.24
N MET A 393 17.28 -13.81 -0.96
CA MET A 393 17.46 -15.27 -1.01
C MET A 393 18.30 -15.73 -2.19
N GLY A 394 18.33 -14.97 -3.28
CA GLY A 394 19.06 -15.36 -4.47
C GLY A 394 19.25 -14.22 -5.47
N VAL A 395 20.30 -14.31 -6.26
CA VAL A 395 20.63 -13.36 -7.31
C VAL A 395 21.02 -14.11 -8.58
N THR A 396 20.44 -13.72 -9.71
CA THR A 396 20.77 -14.33 -11.02
C THR A 396 21.01 -13.23 -12.05
N LEU A 397 22.17 -13.30 -12.69
CA LEU A 397 22.54 -12.40 -13.79
C LEU A 397 22.01 -12.99 -15.10
N ALA A 398 21.28 -12.20 -15.87
CA ALA A 398 20.77 -12.55 -17.19
C ALA A 398 21.57 -11.84 -18.30
N ARG A 399 21.84 -12.58 -19.41
CA ARG A 399 22.64 -12.13 -20.56
C ARG A 399 21.91 -12.38 -21.87
#